data_2fd95244a38f7fa9411cd20860c71810
#
_entry.id   2fd95244a38f7fa9411cd20860c71810
#
_cell.length_a   1.000
_cell.length_b   1.000
_cell.length_c   1.000
_cell.angle_alpha   90.00
_cell.angle_beta   90.00
_cell.angle_gamma   90.00
#
_symmetry.space_group_name_H-M   'P 1'
#
loop_
_entity.id
_entity.type
_entity.pdbx_description
1 polymer ?
#
loop_
_entity_poly.entity_id
_entity_poly.type
_entity_poly.pdbx_seq_one_letter_code
_entity_poly.pdbx_strand_id
1 'polypeptide(L)'
;MIHGFLKACTVSPALRVADCAFNTQQTIAAMQRAALDGAQLAVFPELGLTGYTCGDLFFQQPLQRAAAKGLAAVLEASAGLDLVALVGLPVAVDGKLYNCAAVVCHGKLLGLVPKTHLPNYGEFYEKRQFNPAPAGVRTLR
;
A
#
# COMPACT_ATOMS: atom_id res chain seq x y z
N MET A 1 22.75 -8.15 1.73
CA MET A 1 22.43 -9.61 1.79
C MET A 1 23.66 -10.33 2.35
N ILE A 2 23.54 -10.95 3.51
CA ILE A 2 24.66 -11.67 4.14
C ILE A 2 24.38 -13.16 3.96
N HIS A 3 25.33 -13.89 3.38
CA HIS A 3 25.25 -15.35 3.13
C HIS A 3 24.02 -15.81 2.32
N GLY A 4 23.49 -14.97 1.42
CA GLY A 4 22.31 -15.31 0.61
C GLY A 4 20.96 -15.22 1.32
N PHE A 5 20.90 -14.75 2.57
CA PHE A 5 19.66 -14.56 3.32
C PHE A 5 19.17 -13.12 3.25
N LEU A 6 17.83 -12.96 3.21
CA LEU A 6 17.13 -11.69 3.28
C LEU A 6 16.28 -11.68 4.55
N LYS A 7 16.43 -10.65 5.37
CA LYS A 7 15.58 -10.46 6.55
C LYS A 7 14.30 -9.74 6.11
N ALA A 8 13.17 -10.45 6.17
CA ALA A 8 11.86 -9.89 5.91
C ALA A 8 11.02 -9.83 7.19
N CYS A 9 10.10 -8.86 7.25
CA CYS A 9 9.11 -8.78 8.31
C CYS A 9 7.72 -8.50 7.73
N THR A 10 6.70 -8.99 8.42
CA THR A 10 5.31 -8.57 8.24
C THR A 10 4.98 -7.54 9.33
N VAL A 11 4.23 -6.51 8.95
CA VAL A 11 3.91 -5.38 9.83
C VAL A 11 2.40 -5.23 9.92
N SER A 12 1.86 -5.20 11.12
CA SER A 12 0.44 -4.95 11.39
C SER A 12 0.30 -3.74 12.30
N PRO A 13 0.34 -2.50 11.76
CA PRO A 13 0.19 -1.29 12.57
C PRO A 13 -1.26 -1.10 13.03
N ALA A 14 -1.47 -0.27 14.03
CA ALA A 14 -2.81 0.21 14.36
C ALA A 14 -3.39 1.00 13.18
N LEU A 15 -4.63 0.72 12.80
CA LEU A 15 -5.31 1.38 11.70
C LEU A 15 -6.64 2.00 12.17
N ARG A 16 -7.04 3.07 11.45
CA ARG A 16 -8.36 3.69 11.55
C ARG A 16 -9.00 3.71 10.16
N VAL A 17 -10.23 3.23 10.06
CA VAL A 17 -10.96 3.19 8.78
C VAL A 17 -11.11 4.61 8.24
N ALA A 18 -10.72 4.83 6.98
CA ALA A 18 -10.74 6.09 6.24
C ALA A 18 -9.88 7.24 6.82
N ASP A 19 -9.14 7.02 7.91
CA ASP A 19 -8.19 8.01 8.45
C ASP A 19 -6.80 7.81 7.84
N CYS A 20 -6.65 8.24 6.59
CA CYS A 20 -5.39 8.08 5.86
C CYS A 20 -4.22 8.80 6.54
N ALA A 21 -4.46 9.92 7.22
CA ALA A 21 -3.41 10.67 7.89
C ALA A 21 -2.82 9.85 9.05
N PHE A 22 -3.68 9.32 9.92
CA PHE A 22 -3.27 8.43 11.01
C PHE A 22 -2.57 7.18 10.48
N ASN A 23 -3.19 6.50 9.50
CA ASN A 23 -2.65 5.25 8.95
C ASN A 23 -1.27 5.45 8.30
N THR A 24 -1.07 6.59 7.61
CA THR A 24 0.22 6.96 7.04
C THR A 24 1.30 7.13 8.10
N GLN A 25 0.99 7.83 9.20
CA GLN A 25 1.92 8.01 10.32
C GLN A 25 2.31 6.68 10.94
N GLN A 26 1.34 5.78 11.16
CA GLN A 26 1.60 4.45 11.70
C GLN A 26 2.45 3.60 10.74
N THR A 27 2.18 3.69 9.44
CA THR A 27 2.97 2.99 8.41
C THR A 27 4.42 3.49 8.40
N ILE A 28 4.64 4.81 8.43
CA ILE A 28 5.98 5.40 8.45
C ILE A 28 6.74 4.98 9.72
N ALA A 29 6.13 5.10 10.90
CA ALA A 29 6.77 4.73 12.15
C ALA A 29 7.18 3.24 12.17
N ALA A 30 6.29 2.37 11.69
CA ALA A 30 6.56 0.94 11.60
C ALA A 30 7.62 0.60 10.55
N MET A 31 7.65 1.29 9.41
CA MET A 31 8.67 1.15 8.37
C MET A 31 10.06 1.54 8.90
N GLN A 32 10.16 2.66 9.59
CA GLN A 32 11.41 3.11 10.24
C GLN A 32 11.90 2.11 11.28
N ARG A 33 10.99 1.58 12.10
CA ARG A 33 11.30 0.55 13.08
C ARG A 33 11.81 -0.72 12.42
N ALA A 34 11.16 -1.19 11.36
CA ALA A 34 11.60 -2.36 10.60
C ALA A 34 13.03 -2.20 10.06
N ALA A 35 13.34 -1.01 9.52
CA ALA A 35 14.68 -0.69 9.04
C ALA A 35 15.72 -0.68 10.17
N LEU A 36 15.41 -0.10 11.33
CA LEU A 36 16.28 -0.12 12.51
C LEU A 36 16.52 -1.55 13.01
N ASP A 37 15.54 -2.41 12.93
CA ASP A 37 15.66 -3.83 13.28
C ASP A 37 16.41 -4.66 12.19
N GLY A 38 16.88 -4.00 11.12
CA GLY A 38 17.68 -4.59 10.05
C GLY A 38 16.88 -5.40 9.04
N ALA A 39 15.56 -5.19 8.94
CA ALA A 39 14.77 -5.77 7.87
C ALA A 39 15.14 -5.14 6.53
N GLN A 40 15.19 -5.94 5.48
CA GLN A 40 15.43 -5.52 4.09
C GLN A 40 14.14 -5.51 3.26
N LEU A 41 13.10 -6.19 3.76
CA LEU A 41 11.76 -6.21 3.19
C LEU A 41 10.72 -6.09 4.32
N ALA A 42 9.80 -5.13 4.20
CA ALA A 42 8.63 -4.99 5.07
C ALA A 42 7.34 -5.09 4.27
N VAL A 43 6.42 -5.96 4.70
CA VAL A 43 5.13 -6.16 4.07
C VAL A 43 4.04 -5.63 4.98
N PHE A 44 3.29 -4.64 4.50
CA PHE A 44 2.18 -3.98 5.20
C PHE A 44 0.83 -4.57 4.80
N PRO A 45 -0.23 -4.33 5.57
CA PRO A 45 -1.56 -4.86 5.28
C PRO A 45 -2.13 -4.34 3.96
N GLU A 46 -2.98 -5.17 3.37
CA GLU A 46 -3.84 -4.80 2.24
C GLU A 46 -4.63 -3.54 2.57
N LEU A 47 -4.66 -2.58 1.63
CA LEU A 47 -5.35 -1.29 1.80
C LEU A 47 -4.96 -0.54 3.10
N GLY A 48 -3.74 -0.74 3.59
CA GLY A 48 -3.28 -0.24 4.89
C GLY A 48 -3.35 1.27 5.04
N LEU A 49 -3.22 2.04 3.96
CA LEU A 49 -3.33 3.51 4.03
C LEU A 49 -4.77 4.00 4.24
N THR A 50 -5.78 3.20 3.92
CA THR A 50 -7.20 3.57 4.08
C THR A 50 -7.92 2.75 5.13
N GLY A 51 -7.44 1.54 5.39
CA GLY A 51 -8.20 0.46 6.01
C GLY A 51 -9.01 -0.32 4.98
N TYR A 52 -9.17 -1.63 5.22
CA TYR A 52 -9.84 -2.55 4.30
C TYR A 52 -11.37 -2.32 4.22
N THR A 53 -12.00 -1.92 5.32
CA THR A 53 -13.46 -1.88 5.48
C THR A 53 -14.09 -0.52 5.17
N CYS A 54 -13.50 0.26 4.26
CA CYS A 54 -14.02 1.56 3.86
C CYS A 54 -15.33 1.48 3.05
N GLY A 55 -15.67 0.32 2.49
CA GLY A 55 -16.90 0.13 1.71
C GLY A 55 -17.00 1.13 0.55
N ASP A 56 -18.16 1.77 0.40
CA ASP A 56 -18.41 2.74 -0.68
C ASP A 56 -17.61 4.06 -0.54
N LEU A 57 -16.94 4.31 0.59
CA LEU A 57 -16.01 5.43 0.71
C LEU A 57 -14.86 5.33 -0.29
N PHE A 58 -14.51 4.13 -0.77
CA PHE A 58 -13.50 3.98 -1.82
C PHE A 58 -13.82 4.74 -3.11
N PHE A 59 -15.09 4.99 -3.41
CA PHE A 59 -15.52 5.80 -4.57
C PHE A 59 -15.35 7.30 -4.36
N GLN A 60 -15.11 7.74 -3.12
CA GLN A 60 -14.99 9.15 -2.77
C GLN A 60 -13.61 9.70 -3.13
N GLN A 61 -13.57 10.72 -3.99
CA GLN A 61 -12.32 11.37 -4.37
C GLN A 61 -11.47 11.88 -3.19
N PRO A 62 -12.06 12.41 -2.10
CA PRO A 62 -11.26 12.81 -0.93
C PRO A 62 -10.47 11.67 -0.34
N LEU A 63 -11.03 10.45 -0.22
CA LEU A 63 -10.31 9.28 0.29
C LEU A 63 -9.18 8.86 -0.66
N GLN A 64 -9.44 8.82 -1.97
CA GLN A 64 -8.44 8.46 -2.97
C GLN A 64 -7.25 9.45 -2.97
N ARG A 65 -7.53 10.76 -2.90
CA ARG A 65 -6.49 11.80 -2.79
C ARG A 65 -5.72 11.71 -1.48
N ALA A 66 -6.40 11.42 -0.36
CA ALA A 66 -5.75 11.24 0.93
C ALA A 66 -4.82 10.02 0.93
N ALA A 67 -5.22 8.90 0.32
CA ALA A 67 -4.37 7.72 0.14
C ALA A 67 -3.14 8.03 -0.73
N ALA A 68 -3.30 8.72 -1.84
CA ALA A 68 -2.19 9.14 -2.71
C ALA A 68 -1.22 10.09 -1.98
N LYS A 69 -1.73 11.04 -1.20
CA LYS A 69 -0.92 11.92 -0.34
C LYS A 69 -0.17 11.11 0.72
N GLY A 70 -0.82 10.11 1.31
CA GLY A 70 -0.20 9.19 2.25
C GLY A 70 0.97 8.42 1.62
N LEU A 71 0.78 7.90 0.40
CA LEU A 71 1.86 7.24 -0.33
C LEU A 71 3.04 8.19 -0.59
N ALA A 72 2.79 9.45 -0.98
CA ALA A 72 3.85 10.43 -1.16
C ALA A 72 4.67 10.65 0.11
N ALA A 73 4.01 10.75 1.28
CA ALA A 73 4.70 10.87 2.56
C ALA A 73 5.51 9.62 2.92
N VAL A 74 5.00 8.42 2.61
CA VAL A 74 5.74 7.15 2.80
C VAL A 74 6.99 7.13 1.91
N LEU A 75 6.88 7.56 0.64
CA LEU A 75 8.02 7.67 -0.27
C LEU A 75 9.10 8.58 0.32
N GLU A 76 8.72 9.79 0.75
CA GLU A 76 9.65 10.75 1.37
C GLU A 76 10.35 10.15 2.59
N ALA A 77 9.59 9.53 3.49
CA ALA A 77 10.11 8.89 4.69
C ALA A 77 11.03 7.70 4.40
N SER A 78 10.90 7.06 3.25
CA SER A 78 11.73 5.91 2.84
C SER A 78 13.07 6.31 2.25
N ALA A 79 13.33 7.60 1.97
CA ALA A 79 14.50 8.04 1.20
C ALA A 79 15.85 7.62 1.80
N GLY A 80 15.96 7.60 3.14
CA GLY A 80 17.18 7.22 3.86
C GLY A 80 17.18 5.77 4.39
N LEU A 81 16.19 4.95 4.02
CA LEU A 81 16.05 3.60 4.56
C LEU A 81 16.53 2.55 3.55
N ASP A 82 17.39 1.64 3.99
CA ASP A 82 17.81 0.46 3.20
C ASP A 82 16.78 -0.67 3.34
N LEU A 83 15.58 -0.39 2.86
CA LEU A 83 14.42 -1.25 3.01
C LEU A 83 13.51 -1.15 1.78
N VAL A 84 13.03 -2.28 1.30
CA VAL A 84 11.89 -2.35 0.39
C VAL A 84 10.61 -2.48 1.21
N ALA A 85 9.64 -1.59 1.03
CA ALA A 85 8.34 -1.66 1.67
C ALA A 85 7.23 -1.92 0.65
N LEU A 86 6.32 -2.85 0.97
CA LEU A 86 5.11 -3.13 0.21
C LEU A 86 3.91 -2.54 0.96
N VAL A 87 3.31 -1.48 0.42
CA VAL A 87 2.26 -0.69 1.10
C VAL A 87 0.96 -0.77 0.34
N GLY A 88 -0.11 -1.21 1.00
CA GLY A 88 -1.45 -1.37 0.41
C GLY A 88 -2.25 -0.07 0.34
N LEU A 89 -2.81 0.25 -0.85
CA LEU A 89 -3.68 1.40 -1.05
C LEU A 89 -4.60 1.23 -2.26
N PRO A 90 -5.75 1.95 -2.31
CA PRO A 90 -6.55 2.07 -3.52
C PRO A 90 -5.91 3.05 -4.51
N VAL A 91 -5.93 2.72 -5.81
CA VAL A 91 -5.40 3.58 -6.87
C VAL A 91 -6.43 3.71 -7.99
N ALA A 92 -6.80 4.95 -8.33
CA ALA A 92 -7.69 5.26 -9.44
C ALA A 92 -6.89 5.55 -10.71
N VAL A 93 -7.21 4.84 -11.80
CA VAL A 93 -6.59 5.01 -13.12
C VAL A 93 -7.66 4.86 -14.19
N ASP A 94 -7.76 5.82 -15.10
CA ASP A 94 -8.69 5.81 -16.24
C ASP A 94 -10.15 5.49 -15.84
N GLY A 95 -10.62 6.10 -14.75
CA GLY A 95 -11.98 5.92 -14.23
C GLY A 95 -12.24 4.57 -13.55
N LYS A 96 -11.21 3.74 -13.37
CA LYS A 96 -11.25 2.46 -12.66
C LYS A 96 -10.49 2.53 -11.35
N LEU A 97 -10.97 1.80 -10.36
CA LEU A 97 -10.30 1.70 -9.06
C LEU A 97 -9.65 0.34 -8.90
N TYR A 98 -8.42 0.33 -8.43
CA TYR A 98 -7.62 -0.87 -8.22
C TYR A 98 -7.15 -0.97 -6.76
N ASN A 99 -7.18 -2.17 -6.21
CA ASN A 99 -6.55 -2.50 -4.95
C ASN A 99 -5.09 -2.85 -5.25
N CYS A 100 -4.16 -2.01 -4.80
CA CYS A 100 -2.75 -2.11 -5.19
C CYS A 100 -1.83 -2.27 -3.99
N ALA A 101 -0.71 -2.95 -4.23
CA ALA A 101 0.49 -2.86 -3.41
C ALA A 101 1.50 -1.92 -4.09
N ALA A 102 1.88 -0.85 -3.42
CA ALA A 102 2.98 0.02 -3.85
C ALA A 102 4.31 -0.57 -3.38
N VAL A 103 5.25 -0.71 -4.29
CA VAL A 103 6.63 -1.13 -4.00
C VAL A 103 7.49 0.10 -3.83
N VAL A 104 7.91 0.36 -2.60
CA VAL A 104 8.62 1.58 -2.18
C VAL A 104 10.05 1.24 -1.78
N CYS A 105 11.04 2.00 -2.26
CA CYS A 105 12.44 1.85 -1.90
C CYS A 105 13.20 3.16 -2.12
N HIS A 106 14.01 3.59 -1.14
CA HIS A 106 14.88 4.77 -1.24
C HIS A 106 14.20 6.03 -1.81
N GLY A 107 13.00 6.36 -1.31
CA GLY A 107 12.25 7.54 -1.77
C GLY A 107 11.57 7.37 -3.14
N LYS A 108 11.62 6.18 -3.74
CA LYS A 108 11.11 5.91 -5.09
C LYS A 108 9.96 4.92 -5.05
N LEU A 109 8.95 5.18 -5.86
CA LEU A 109 7.92 4.20 -6.21
C LEU A 109 8.48 3.33 -7.35
N LEU A 110 8.82 2.09 -7.04
CA LEU A 110 9.34 1.15 -8.04
C LEU A 110 8.23 0.58 -8.92
N GLY A 111 7.02 0.51 -8.40
CA GLY A 111 5.85 0.06 -9.15
C GLY A 111 4.60 -0.06 -8.27
N LEU A 112 3.47 -0.23 -8.95
CA LEU A 112 2.18 -0.55 -8.36
C LEU A 112 1.77 -1.93 -8.86
N VAL A 113 1.43 -2.83 -7.96
CA VAL A 113 0.97 -4.18 -8.27
C VAL A 113 -0.52 -4.26 -7.94
N PRO A 114 -1.40 -4.17 -8.95
CA PRO A 114 -2.84 -4.30 -8.72
C PRO A 114 -3.23 -5.75 -8.49
N LYS A 115 -4.18 -5.96 -7.59
CA LYS A 115 -4.74 -7.27 -7.24
C LYS A 115 -5.49 -7.87 -8.43
N THR A 116 -5.18 -9.11 -8.80
CA THR A 116 -5.79 -9.81 -9.92
C THR A 116 -7.05 -10.58 -9.49
N HIS A 117 -6.96 -11.31 -8.39
CA HIS A 117 -8.04 -12.16 -7.90
C HIS A 117 -8.79 -11.44 -6.77
N LEU A 118 -9.98 -10.93 -7.09
CA LEU A 118 -10.83 -10.20 -6.15
C LEU A 118 -11.82 -11.17 -5.50
N PRO A 119 -11.77 -11.38 -4.18
CA PRO A 119 -12.76 -12.19 -3.48
C PRO A 119 -14.14 -11.51 -3.54
N ASN A 120 -15.17 -12.29 -3.86
CA ASN A 120 -16.54 -11.80 -3.96
C ASN A 120 -17.52 -12.89 -3.51
N TYR A 121 -17.27 -13.43 -2.33
CA TYR A 121 -18.02 -14.50 -1.68
C TYR A 121 -18.03 -14.29 -0.14
N GLY A 122 -19.06 -14.81 0.53
CA GLY A 122 -19.23 -14.61 1.96
C GLY A 122 -19.33 -13.10 2.30
N GLU A 123 -18.49 -12.64 3.21
CA GLU A 123 -18.37 -11.25 3.64
C GLU A 123 -17.59 -10.35 2.68
N PHE A 124 -16.99 -10.89 1.61
CA PHE A 124 -16.17 -10.12 0.67
C PHE A 124 -16.96 -9.62 -0.52
N TYR A 125 -16.81 -8.32 -0.83
CA TYR A 125 -17.47 -7.61 -1.93
C TYR A 125 -16.48 -6.81 -2.77
N GLU A 126 -15.24 -7.28 -2.94
CA GLU A 126 -14.20 -6.48 -3.59
C GLU A 126 -14.53 -6.12 -5.05
N LYS A 127 -15.27 -6.96 -5.79
CA LYS A 127 -15.71 -6.67 -7.15
C LYS A 127 -16.69 -5.50 -7.25
N ARG A 128 -17.30 -5.08 -6.13
CA ARG A 128 -18.11 -3.87 -6.08
C ARG A 128 -17.26 -2.62 -6.21
N GLN A 129 -16.12 -2.58 -5.55
CA GLN A 129 -15.25 -1.40 -5.47
C GLN A 129 -14.09 -1.45 -6.46
N PHE A 130 -13.51 -2.63 -6.69
CA PHE A 130 -12.25 -2.76 -7.40
C PHE A 130 -12.38 -3.53 -8.71
N ASN A 131 -11.50 -3.16 -9.65
CA ASN A 131 -11.31 -3.88 -10.89
C ASN A 131 -10.10 -4.82 -10.76
N PRO A 132 -10.11 -6.00 -11.41
CA PRO A 132 -8.96 -6.88 -11.47
C PRO A 132 -7.81 -6.21 -12.23
N ALA A 133 -6.58 -6.62 -11.93
CA ALA A 133 -5.40 -6.14 -12.62
C ALA A 133 -5.56 -6.22 -14.15
N PRO A 134 -5.19 -5.17 -14.89
CA PRO A 134 -5.14 -5.23 -16.35
C PRO A 134 -4.05 -6.19 -16.81
N ALA A 135 -4.19 -6.74 -18.02
CA ALA A 135 -3.15 -7.56 -18.62
C ALA A 135 -1.90 -6.70 -18.95
N GLY A 136 -0.71 -7.26 -18.69
CA GLY A 136 0.57 -6.65 -19.02
C GLY A 136 1.00 -5.51 -18.09
N VAL A 137 2.13 -4.90 -18.41
CA VAL A 137 2.71 -3.76 -17.70
C VAL A 137 2.29 -2.47 -18.39
N ARG A 138 1.91 -1.46 -17.61
CA ARG A 138 1.57 -0.12 -18.10
C ARG A 138 2.40 0.94 -17.39
N THR A 139 2.79 1.96 -18.13
CA THR A 139 3.40 3.16 -17.54
C THR A 139 2.28 4.14 -17.17
N LEU A 140 2.23 4.54 -15.91
CA LEU A 140 1.36 5.62 -15.44
C LEU A 140 2.12 6.94 -15.57
N ARG A 141 1.45 7.97 -16.10
CA ARG A 141 1.99 9.33 -16.22
C ARG A 141 1.24 10.27 -15.32
#